data_99739977d19086cf7401b5893410c06b
#
_entry.id   99739977d19086cf7401b5893410c06b
#
_cell.length_a   1.000
_cell.length_b   1.000
_cell.length_c   1.000
_cell.angle_alpha   90.00
_cell.angle_beta   90.00
_cell.angle_gamma   90.00
#
_symmetry.space_group_name_H-M   'P 1'
#
loop_
_entity.id
_entity.type
_entity.pdbx_description
1 polymer ?
#
loop_
_entity_poly.entity_id
_entity_poly.type
_entity_poly.pdbx_seq_one_letter_code
_entity_poly.pdbx_strand_id
1 'polypeptide(L)'
;MSIRRTVALLIPEIDNEYFDGIVRGARMAASEKKINLLIIVGGVYGTDHSNNVLYRLADKRSIDAVILATTSIIADSKDYEPFLQETKSKPQLILSDKHEGIPGIYYDSTTGIREAMDYLTSVKGCKRILMFAGPEFAGDSEERLEEYRKCMMEAKLHLSPSMIVHGDHTEGCLEEARKLIESNPGAEAVICSNDRQAQALYRVLRENDLKIGKDIFVVGFDDITESAYMDPPLASVSASHISLGYEACTLAARMGDGENAEDKILKCHFINRESAGYNPYFQLYNFEHRRNVKTGTVFDIPTLTSSMVDFIFTGDVQDYQASCQRKLLEDFFSRLLDTHLGAVVRRRSMSTSDYSVDNVFDLGILDNIDCDRLFRVLDSIFRVYCAKELSETSRMELSNLIARVKSSVAESLERRSGNIRKVVDSIHTSISRFSKQLIEIDPGKEDCFGRLLEAMPLIGVINASIFLYKEPVRHEPGEEFVMPDKMFLKAYRDRSGVHIVDEAHQETDTDDVMDHRYLEGGMSHSFFAVALHYGSYQRGIMLIDYDDEYNGSFDLINNQINLAVSHFDS
;
A
#
# COMPACT_ATOMS: atom_id res chain seq x y z
N MET A 1 -37.15 1.39 -4.07
CA MET A 1 -35.74 1.80 -4.15
C MET A 1 -34.96 0.59 -4.66
N SER A 2 -34.08 0.74 -5.64
CA SER A 2 -33.19 -0.36 -6.05
C SER A 2 -32.32 -0.73 -4.85
N ILE A 3 -32.31 -2.00 -4.45
CA ILE A 3 -31.42 -2.51 -3.41
C ILE A 3 -30.00 -2.32 -3.93
N ARG A 4 -29.14 -1.63 -3.16
CA ARG A 4 -27.74 -1.46 -3.56
C ARG A 4 -27.00 -2.77 -3.45
N ARG A 5 -26.08 -2.98 -4.37
CA ARG A 5 -25.17 -4.11 -4.30
C ARG A 5 -24.21 -3.96 -3.11
N THR A 6 -23.92 -5.06 -2.48
CA THR A 6 -22.93 -5.16 -1.41
C THR A 6 -21.83 -6.13 -1.80
N VAL A 7 -20.61 -5.66 -1.82
CA VAL A 7 -19.41 -6.48 -2.05
C VAL A 7 -18.72 -6.72 -0.71
N ALA A 8 -18.33 -7.95 -0.42
CA ALA A 8 -17.50 -8.28 0.74
C ALA A 8 -16.03 -8.41 0.31
N LEU A 9 -15.12 -7.75 1.02
CA LEU A 9 -13.67 -7.87 0.88
C LEU A 9 -13.12 -8.62 2.10
N LEU A 10 -12.58 -9.81 1.89
CA LEU A 10 -12.01 -10.66 2.93
C LEU A 10 -10.49 -10.54 2.93
N ILE A 11 -9.95 -10.06 4.05
CA ILE A 11 -8.51 -9.85 4.29
C ILE A 11 -8.12 -10.39 5.67
N PRO A 12 -6.84 -10.77 5.89
CA PRO A 12 -6.42 -11.26 7.20
C PRO A 12 -6.16 -10.12 8.20
N GLU A 13 -5.65 -8.98 7.73
CA GLU A 13 -5.24 -7.84 8.56
C GLU A 13 -5.35 -6.54 7.77
N ILE A 14 -5.24 -5.40 8.44
CA ILE A 14 -5.22 -4.08 7.80
C ILE A 14 -4.00 -3.24 8.18
N ASP A 15 -3.24 -3.65 9.18
CA ASP A 15 -2.15 -2.86 9.77
C ASP A 15 -0.87 -2.81 8.91
N ASN A 16 -0.95 -3.21 7.63
CA ASN A 16 0.16 -3.11 6.68
C ASN A 16 -0.23 -2.34 5.41
N GLU A 17 0.75 -1.77 4.74
CA GLU A 17 0.58 -0.93 3.56
C GLU A 17 -0.08 -1.67 2.38
N TYR A 18 0.14 -2.98 2.25
CA TYR A 18 -0.46 -3.79 1.20
C TYR A 18 -1.99 -3.80 1.31
N PHE A 19 -2.51 -4.19 2.47
CA PHE A 19 -3.97 -4.24 2.67
C PHE A 19 -4.60 -2.87 2.84
N ASP A 20 -3.89 -1.90 3.44
CA ASP A 20 -4.35 -0.51 3.48
C ASP A 20 -4.58 0.04 2.07
N GLY A 21 -3.64 -0.19 1.14
CA GLY A 21 -3.79 0.19 -0.25
C GLY A 21 -4.99 -0.48 -0.94
N ILE A 22 -5.18 -1.79 -0.75
CA ILE A 22 -6.32 -2.54 -1.30
C ILE A 22 -7.65 -1.99 -0.76
N VAL A 23 -7.75 -1.77 0.55
CA VAL A 23 -8.96 -1.24 1.20
C VAL A 23 -9.28 0.16 0.68
N ARG A 24 -8.29 1.06 0.59
CA ARG A 24 -8.48 2.40 0.01
C ARG A 24 -8.99 2.34 -1.42
N GLY A 25 -8.37 1.52 -2.26
CA GLY A 25 -8.82 1.32 -3.65
C GLY A 25 -10.24 0.80 -3.73
N ALA A 26 -10.59 -0.21 -2.93
CA ALA A 26 -11.94 -0.78 -2.88
C ALA A 26 -12.99 0.25 -2.40
N ARG A 27 -12.66 1.06 -1.39
CA ARG A 27 -13.53 2.16 -0.89
C ARG A 27 -13.75 3.25 -1.94
N MET A 28 -12.69 3.62 -2.69
CA MET A 28 -12.82 4.56 -3.81
C MET A 28 -13.79 4.04 -4.86
N ALA A 29 -13.64 2.77 -5.28
CA ALA A 29 -14.54 2.14 -6.25
C ALA A 29 -15.97 2.05 -5.71
N ALA A 30 -16.15 1.63 -4.45
CA ALA A 30 -17.47 1.52 -3.81
C ALA A 30 -18.20 2.87 -3.78
N SER A 31 -17.50 3.93 -3.42
CA SER A 31 -18.05 5.30 -3.42
C SER A 31 -18.44 5.76 -4.83
N GLU A 32 -17.56 5.58 -5.82
CA GLU A 32 -17.80 5.98 -7.21
C GLU A 32 -18.96 5.21 -7.84
N LYS A 33 -18.98 3.89 -7.66
CA LYS A 33 -20.03 2.99 -8.22
C LYS A 33 -21.32 2.99 -7.39
N LYS A 34 -21.33 3.64 -6.23
CA LYS A 34 -22.47 3.72 -5.29
C LYS A 34 -22.94 2.34 -4.83
N ILE A 35 -22.01 1.47 -4.51
CA ILE A 35 -22.24 0.16 -3.89
C ILE A 35 -21.83 0.19 -2.42
N ASN A 36 -22.30 -0.78 -1.64
CA ASN A 36 -21.83 -0.98 -0.28
C ASN A 36 -20.60 -1.92 -0.28
N LEU A 37 -19.69 -1.68 0.65
CA LEU A 37 -18.51 -2.49 0.86
C LEU A 37 -18.50 -3.00 2.31
N LEU A 38 -18.41 -4.31 2.50
CA LEU A 38 -18.19 -4.94 3.79
C LEU A 38 -16.74 -5.46 3.84
N ILE A 39 -15.91 -4.87 4.68
CA ILE A 39 -14.52 -5.29 4.87
C ILE A 39 -14.49 -6.23 6.05
N ILE A 40 -14.06 -7.46 5.81
CA ILE A 40 -14.00 -8.55 6.80
C ILE A 40 -12.54 -8.82 7.12
N VAL A 41 -12.10 -8.35 8.31
CA VAL A 41 -10.73 -8.59 8.81
C VAL A 41 -10.81 -9.83 9.71
N GLY A 42 -10.63 -11.00 9.09
CA GLY A 42 -10.91 -12.28 9.75
C GLY A 42 -9.67 -13.02 10.26
N GLY A 43 -8.47 -12.47 10.12
CA GLY A 43 -7.23 -13.16 10.51
C GLY A 43 -6.82 -14.27 9.53
N VAL A 44 -5.71 -14.95 9.82
CA VAL A 44 -5.27 -16.12 9.07
C VAL A 44 -6.20 -17.29 9.36
N TYR A 45 -6.72 -17.91 8.31
CA TYR A 45 -7.70 -18.99 8.43
C TYR A 45 -7.15 -20.19 9.20
N GLY A 46 -7.94 -20.70 10.12
CA GLY A 46 -7.58 -21.82 11.00
C GLY A 46 -6.65 -21.45 12.17
N THR A 47 -6.19 -20.22 12.30
CA THR A 47 -5.30 -19.77 13.40
C THR A 47 -5.95 -18.72 14.30
N ASP A 48 -6.61 -17.73 13.76
CA ASP A 48 -7.34 -16.71 14.51
C ASP A 48 -8.82 -17.10 14.67
N HIS A 49 -9.09 -18.06 15.52
CA HIS A 49 -10.44 -18.61 15.70
C HIS A 49 -11.48 -17.55 16.10
N SER A 50 -11.07 -16.52 16.84
CA SER A 50 -11.98 -15.47 17.30
C SER A 50 -12.50 -14.59 16.17
N ASN A 51 -11.65 -14.28 15.20
CA ASN A 51 -11.99 -13.42 14.06
C ASN A 51 -12.41 -14.21 12.81
N ASN A 52 -11.95 -15.47 12.66
CA ASN A 52 -12.33 -16.32 11.50
C ASN A 52 -13.84 -16.49 11.36
N VAL A 53 -14.60 -16.42 12.47
CA VAL A 53 -16.07 -16.48 12.45
C VAL A 53 -16.70 -15.41 11.55
N LEU A 54 -16.01 -14.28 11.34
CA LEU A 54 -16.48 -13.19 10.48
C LEU A 54 -16.57 -13.61 9.02
N TYR A 55 -15.74 -14.55 8.56
CA TYR A 55 -15.79 -15.00 7.16
C TYR A 55 -17.15 -15.61 6.80
N ARG A 56 -17.91 -16.11 7.77
CA ARG A 56 -19.28 -16.61 7.59
C ARG A 56 -20.29 -15.52 7.17
N LEU A 57 -19.94 -14.23 7.35
CA LEU A 57 -20.77 -13.11 6.87
C LEU A 57 -20.77 -13.02 5.35
N ALA A 58 -19.71 -13.45 4.69
CA ALA A 58 -19.56 -13.37 3.25
C ALA A 58 -20.59 -14.21 2.49
N ASP A 59 -21.14 -15.27 3.10
CA ASP A 59 -22.15 -16.15 2.49
C ASP A 59 -23.60 -15.65 2.71
N LYS A 60 -23.80 -14.56 3.44
CA LYS A 60 -25.14 -14.07 3.80
C LYS A 60 -25.87 -13.45 2.60
N ARG A 61 -27.21 -13.47 2.66
CA ARG A 61 -28.08 -13.01 1.56
C ARG A 61 -27.81 -11.54 1.17
N SER A 62 -27.46 -10.71 2.12
CA SER A 62 -27.15 -9.29 1.90
C SER A 62 -25.85 -9.05 1.12
N ILE A 63 -25.04 -10.08 0.85
CA ILE A 63 -23.81 -9.99 0.07
C ILE A 63 -24.07 -10.48 -1.35
N ASP A 64 -23.65 -9.73 -2.35
CA ASP A 64 -23.85 -10.03 -3.78
C ASP A 64 -22.61 -10.66 -4.43
N ALA A 65 -21.40 -10.31 -3.98
CA ALA A 65 -20.13 -10.87 -4.45
C ALA A 65 -19.05 -10.77 -3.39
N VAL A 66 -18.02 -11.61 -3.47
CA VAL A 66 -16.90 -11.64 -2.52
C VAL A 66 -15.56 -11.50 -3.21
N ILE A 67 -14.64 -10.77 -2.56
CA ILE A 67 -13.24 -10.61 -2.95
C ILE A 67 -12.39 -11.30 -1.89
N LEU A 68 -11.50 -12.19 -2.30
CA LEU A 68 -10.75 -13.10 -1.43
C LEU A 68 -9.24 -12.86 -1.56
N ALA A 69 -8.57 -12.41 -0.50
CA ALA A 69 -7.12 -12.31 -0.44
C ALA A 69 -6.50 -13.67 -0.01
N THR A 70 -6.72 -14.71 -0.82
CA THR A 70 -6.42 -16.12 -0.48
C THR A 70 -4.98 -16.36 -0.08
N THR A 71 -4.00 -15.80 -0.80
CA THR A 71 -2.56 -15.99 -0.54
C THR A 71 -2.11 -15.52 0.84
N SER A 72 -2.87 -14.62 1.46
CA SER A 72 -2.55 -14.05 2.77
C SER A 72 -3.46 -14.59 3.88
N ILE A 73 -4.69 -14.99 3.53
CA ILE A 73 -5.63 -15.59 4.49
C ILE A 73 -5.24 -17.04 4.79
N ILE A 74 -4.69 -17.77 3.81
CA ILE A 74 -4.46 -19.21 3.89
C ILE A 74 -2.96 -19.48 4.07
N ALA A 75 -2.61 -20.03 5.25
CA ALA A 75 -1.22 -20.38 5.55
C ALA A 75 -0.85 -21.81 5.13
N ASP A 76 -1.82 -22.72 5.02
CA ASP A 76 -1.61 -24.12 4.65
C ASP A 76 -2.50 -24.49 3.46
N SER A 77 -1.90 -25.05 2.44
CA SER A 77 -2.61 -25.42 1.20
C SER A 77 -3.82 -26.37 1.42
N LYS A 78 -3.82 -27.16 2.48
CA LYS A 78 -4.96 -28.01 2.87
C LYS A 78 -6.22 -27.22 3.23
N ASP A 79 -6.07 -25.95 3.64
CA ASP A 79 -7.16 -25.08 4.05
C ASP A 79 -7.76 -24.28 2.91
N TYR A 80 -7.16 -24.37 1.70
CA TYR A 80 -7.57 -23.57 0.53
C TYR A 80 -9.00 -23.93 0.08
N GLU A 81 -9.25 -25.19 -0.22
CA GLU A 81 -10.59 -25.62 -0.65
C GLU A 81 -11.65 -25.46 0.45
N PRO A 82 -11.41 -25.82 1.72
CA PRO A 82 -12.33 -25.53 2.82
C PRO A 82 -12.72 -24.06 2.89
N PHE A 83 -11.76 -23.12 2.77
CA PHE A 83 -12.04 -21.69 2.81
C PHE A 83 -12.91 -21.23 1.63
N LEU A 84 -12.62 -21.66 0.41
CA LEU A 84 -13.43 -21.34 -0.76
C LEU A 84 -14.87 -21.86 -0.65
N GLN A 85 -15.05 -23.01 0.00
CA GLN A 85 -16.39 -23.58 0.22
C GLN A 85 -17.27 -22.72 1.15
N GLU A 86 -16.67 -21.94 2.05
CA GLU A 86 -17.43 -21.05 2.95
C GLU A 86 -18.17 -19.93 2.23
N THR A 87 -17.72 -19.54 1.05
CA THR A 87 -18.29 -18.42 0.29
C THR A 87 -18.80 -18.82 -1.11
N LYS A 88 -18.91 -20.13 -1.38
CA LYS A 88 -19.24 -20.69 -2.71
C LYS A 88 -20.62 -20.32 -3.27
N SER A 89 -21.55 -19.89 -2.42
CA SER A 89 -22.90 -19.48 -2.86
C SER A 89 -22.86 -18.11 -3.56
N LYS A 90 -21.75 -17.39 -3.48
CA LYS A 90 -21.55 -16.06 -4.04
C LYS A 90 -20.57 -16.08 -5.21
N PRO A 91 -20.70 -15.17 -6.19
CA PRO A 91 -19.63 -14.89 -7.12
C PRO A 91 -18.34 -14.55 -6.38
N GLN A 92 -17.27 -15.31 -6.62
CA GLN A 92 -15.96 -15.18 -5.98
C GLN A 92 -14.97 -14.53 -6.94
N LEU A 93 -14.14 -13.60 -6.43
CA LEU A 93 -13.02 -12.98 -7.13
C LEU A 93 -11.77 -13.13 -6.25
N ILE A 94 -10.70 -13.69 -6.80
CA ILE A 94 -9.45 -13.92 -6.07
C ILE A 94 -8.47 -12.78 -6.33
N LEU A 95 -7.77 -12.32 -5.26
CA LEU A 95 -6.69 -11.34 -5.36
C LEU A 95 -5.33 -12.03 -5.38
N SER A 96 -4.48 -11.57 -6.29
CA SER A 96 -3.04 -11.92 -6.38
C SER A 96 -2.75 -13.42 -6.52
N ASP A 97 -3.76 -14.23 -6.89
CA ASP A 97 -3.65 -15.67 -7.05
C ASP A 97 -4.52 -16.15 -8.22
N LYS A 98 -4.26 -17.36 -8.70
CA LYS A 98 -4.99 -18.02 -9.79
C LYS A 98 -5.64 -19.31 -9.30
N HIS A 99 -6.91 -19.45 -9.57
CA HIS A 99 -7.65 -20.67 -9.26
C HIS A 99 -8.53 -21.07 -10.45
N GLU A 100 -8.53 -22.35 -10.82
CA GLU A 100 -9.34 -22.84 -11.93
C GLU A 100 -10.83 -22.62 -11.66
N GLY A 101 -11.50 -21.92 -12.56
CA GLY A 101 -12.94 -21.67 -12.49
C GLY A 101 -13.37 -20.46 -11.63
N ILE A 102 -12.45 -19.77 -10.98
CA ILE A 102 -12.73 -18.53 -10.25
C ILE A 102 -11.89 -17.40 -10.86
N PRO A 103 -12.52 -16.30 -11.34
CA PRO A 103 -11.77 -15.19 -11.90
C PRO A 103 -10.85 -14.54 -10.85
N GLY A 104 -9.68 -14.10 -11.31
CA GLY A 104 -8.69 -13.45 -10.47
C GLY A 104 -8.27 -12.07 -10.98
N ILE A 105 -7.78 -11.23 -10.06
CA ILE A 105 -7.01 -10.04 -10.39
C ILE A 105 -5.61 -10.21 -9.82
N TYR A 106 -4.61 -10.12 -10.66
CA TYR A 106 -3.22 -10.31 -10.27
C TYR A 106 -2.28 -9.41 -11.05
N TYR A 107 -1.05 -9.33 -10.59
CA TYR A 107 -0.02 -8.51 -11.19
C TYR A 107 0.68 -9.26 -12.33
N ASP A 108 1.12 -8.54 -13.36
CA ASP A 108 2.05 -9.04 -14.36
C ASP A 108 3.47 -9.06 -13.76
N SER A 109 3.68 -9.99 -12.82
CA SER A 109 4.96 -10.17 -12.14
C SER A 109 6.09 -10.49 -13.11
N THR A 110 5.76 -11.19 -14.21
CA THR A 110 6.75 -11.64 -15.19
C THR A 110 7.38 -10.47 -15.93
N THR A 111 6.59 -9.48 -16.38
CA THR A 111 7.11 -8.27 -17.03
C THR A 111 8.03 -7.49 -16.09
N GLY A 112 7.61 -7.27 -14.84
CA GLY A 112 8.42 -6.51 -13.89
C GLY A 112 9.75 -7.19 -13.54
N ILE A 113 9.74 -8.50 -13.29
CA ILE A 113 10.97 -9.29 -13.04
C ILE A 113 11.88 -9.28 -14.27
N ARG A 114 11.32 -9.42 -15.48
CA ARG A 114 12.09 -9.35 -16.72
C ARG A 114 12.78 -8.00 -16.89
N GLU A 115 12.09 -6.89 -16.70
CA GLU A 115 12.67 -5.55 -16.76
C GLU A 115 13.85 -5.40 -15.78
N ALA A 116 13.71 -5.90 -14.55
CA ALA A 116 14.78 -5.89 -13.55
C ALA A 116 15.96 -6.76 -13.95
N MET A 117 15.71 -7.99 -14.44
CA MET A 117 16.75 -8.90 -14.92
C MET A 117 17.49 -8.36 -16.14
N ASP A 118 16.78 -7.78 -17.11
CA ASP A 118 17.37 -7.14 -18.29
C ASP A 118 18.28 -5.98 -17.88
N TYR A 119 17.85 -5.17 -16.90
CA TYR A 119 18.70 -4.12 -16.36
C TYR A 119 19.96 -4.68 -15.70
N LEU A 120 19.85 -5.67 -14.83
CA LEU A 120 20.99 -6.27 -14.14
C LEU A 120 21.96 -6.96 -15.11
N THR A 121 21.45 -7.69 -16.09
CA THR A 121 22.29 -8.44 -17.05
C THR A 121 22.88 -7.57 -18.14
N SER A 122 22.06 -6.71 -18.78
CA SER A 122 22.46 -5.97 -19.98
C SER A 122 23.06 -4.61 -19.66
N VAL A 123 22.58 -3.92 -18.60
CA VAL A 123 23.07 -2.59 -18.22
C VAL A 123 24.19 -2.68 -17.20
N LYS A 124 24.05 -3.54 -16.16
CA LYS A 124 25.06 -3.72 -15.11
C LYS A 124 26.09 -4.80 -15.44
N GLY A 125 25.77 -5.73 -16.33
CA GLY A 125 26.65 -6.82 -16.74
C GLY A 125 26.79 -7.92 -15.69
N CYS A 126 25.84 -8.04 -14.76
CA CYS A 126 25.84 -9.05 -13.72
C CYS A 126 25.73 -10.47 -14.30
N LYS A 127 26.49 -11.39 -13.76
CA LYS A 127 26.53 -12.81 -14.14
C LYS A 127 26.12 -13.75 -13.00
N ARG A 128 26.26 -13.31 -11.76
CA ARG A 128 25.88 -14.06 -10.56
C ARG A 128 24.76 -13.34 -9.83
N ILE A 129 23.54 -13.58 -10.31
CA ILE A 129 22.32 -12.99 -9.77
C ILE A 129 21.64 -14.06 -8.92
N LEU A 130 21.27 -13.75 -7.68
CA LEU A 130 20.59 -14.65 -6.76
C LEU A 130 19.10 -14.32 -6.72
N MET A 131 18.28 -15.29 -6.28
CA MET A 131 16.88 -15.13 -6.01
C MET A 131 16.56 -15.40 -4.54
N PHE A 132 16.09 -14.38 -3.84
CA PHE A 132 15.49 -14.55 -2.52
C PHE A 132 13.97 -14.69 -2.72
N ALA A 133 13.55 -15.93 -3.00
CA ALA A 133 12.18 -16.29 -3.35
C ALA A 133 11.26 -16.18 -2.12
N GLY A 134 9.97 -16.02 -2.36
CA GLY A 134 8.96 -16.10 -1.31
C GLY A 134 8.56 -17.54 -0.98
N PRO A 135 7.48 -17.75 -0.22
CA PRO A 135 7.01 -19.07 0.16
C PRO A 135 6.69 -19.95 -1.05
N GLU A 136 7.03 -21.24 -0.97
CA GLU A 136 6.82 -22.20 -2.06
C GLU A 136 5.34 -22.42 -2.43
N PHE A 137 4.43 -22.14 -1.51
CA PHE A 137 2.99 -22.31 -1.73
C PHE A 137 2.30 -21.05 -2.32
N ALA A 138 3.03 -19.94 -2.44
CA ALA A 138 2.47 -18.69 -2.97
C ALA A 138 2.64 -18.65 -4.50
N GLY A 139 1.54 -18.67 -5.25
CA GLY A 139 1.54 -18.73 -6.71
C GLY A 139 2.25 -17.54 -7.37
N ASP A 140 2.09 -16.34 -6.83
CA ASP A 140 2.77 -15.12 -7.29
C ASP A 140 4.30 -15.19 -7.07
N SER A 141 4.74 -15.82 -5.98
CA SER A 141 6.16 -16.07 -5.70
C SER A 141 6.76 -17.04 -6.71
N GLU A 142 6.05 -18.12 -7.05
CA GLU A 142 6.50 -19.10 -8.04
C GLU A 142 6.58 -18.47 -9.44
N GLU A 143 5.62 -17.61 -9.84
CA GLU A 143 5.71 -16.89 -11.12
C GLU A 143 6.96 -16.01 -11.22
N ARG A 144 7.30 -15.27 -10.14
CA ARG A 144 8.51 -14.46 -10.06
C ARG A 144 9.78 -15.32 -10.17
N LEU A 145 9.80 -16.45 -9.47
CA LEU A 145 10.90 -17.39 -9.50
C LEU A 145 11.07 -18.06 -10.87
N GLU A 146 9.98 -18.46 -11.51
CA GLU A 146 9.98 -19.05 -12.86
C GLU A 146 10.52 -18.04 -13.89
N GLU A 147 10.09 -16.79 -13.82
CA GLU A 147 10.57 -15.77 -14.75
C GLU A 147 12.06 -15.46 -14.52
N TYR A 148 12.53 -15.41 -13.27
CA TYR A 148 13.95 -15.31 -12.96
C TYR A 148 14.72 -16.49 -13.60
N ARG A 149 14.25 -17.74 -13.47
CA ARG A 149 14.90 -18.92 -14.07
C ARG A 149 14.98 -18.80 -15.59
N LYS A 150 13.89 -18.35 -16.26
CA LYS A 150 13.89 -18.11 -17.70
C LYS A 150 14.90 -17.06 -18.12
N CYS A 151 14.94 -15.91 -17.43
CA CYS A 151 15.88 -14.85 -17.72
C CYS A 151 17.33 -15.32 -17.55
N MET A 152 17.66 -16.09 -16.50
CA MET A 152 18.99 -16.68 -16.30
C MET A 152 19.36 -17.62 -17.47
N MET A 153 18.43 -18.44 -17.94
CA MET A 153 18.64 -19.36 -19.06
C MET A 153 18.82 -18.60 -20.39
N GLU A 154 17.98 -17.63 -20.68
CA GLU A 154 18.06 -16.80 -21.88
C GLU A 154 19.38 -16.01 -21.97
N ALA A 155 19.82 -15.47 -20.83
CA ALA A 155 21.11 -14.80 -20.69
C ALA A 155 22.31 -15.78 -20.66
N LYS A 156 22.07 -17.11 -20.70
CA LYS A 156 23.07 -18.18 -20.60
C LYS A 156 23.94 -18.06 -19.35
N LEU A 157 23.34 -17.65 -18.24
CA LEU A 157 24.01 -17.54 -16.94
C LEU A 157 23.94 -18.85 -16.17
N HIS A 158 24.92 -19.07 -15.30
CA HIS A 158 24.92 -20.24 -14.43
C HIS A 158 23.85 -20.11 -13.35
N LEU A 159 23.06 -21.16 -13.18
CA LEU A 159 22.08 -21.29 -12.13
C LEU A 159 22.31 -22.57 -11.34
N SER A 160 22.45 -22.48 -10.02
CA SER A 160 22.53 -23.62 -9.11
C SER A 160 21.47 -23.54 -8.02
N PRO A 161 21.09 -24.67 -7.41
CA PRO A 161 20.09 -24.67 -6.33
C PRO A 161 20.42 -23.76 -5.15
N SER A 162 21.72 -23.57 -4.84
CA SER A 162 22.15 -22.67 -3.76
C SER A 162 21.90 -21.19 -4.03
N MET A 163 21.65 -20.81 -5.29
CA MET A 163 21.35 -19.42 -5.68
C MET A 163 19.91 -19.02 -5.42
N ILE A 164 19.06 -19.95 -4.97
CA ILE A 164 17.66 -19.73 -4.64
C ILE A 164 17.45 -20.14 -3.20
N VAL A 165 16.90 -19.24 -2.38
CA VAL A 165 16.48 -19.51 -1.01
C VAL A 165 15.09 -18.93 -0.83
N HIS A 166 14.20 -19.67 -0.20
CA HIS A 166 12.84 -19.25 0.09
C HIS A 166 12.75 -18.58 1.47
N GLY A 167 12.11 -17.42 1.54
CA GLY A 167 11.71 -16.72 2.74
C GLY A 167 10.17 -16.76 2.92
N ASP A 168 9.67 -15.97 3.85
CA ASP A 168 8.27 -15.97 4.29
C ASP A 168 7.52 -14.66 3.94
N HIS A 169 8.07 -13.83 3.08
CA HIS A 169 7.61 -12.48 2.73
C HIS A 169 7.70 -11.45 3.87
N THR A 170 8.39 -11.78 4.98
CA THR A 170 8.56 -10.86 6.11
C THR A 170 10.00 -10.33 6.22
N GLU A 171 10.18 -9.28 7.00
CA GLU A 171 11.50 -8.76 7.36
C GLU A 171 12.22 -9.61 8.42
N GLY A 172 11.57 -10.66 8.92
CA GLY A 172 12.08 -11.60 9.93
C GLY A 172 12.97 -12.71 9.36
N CYS A 173 12.96 -12.95 8.03
CA CYS A 173 13.70 -14.05 7.37
C CYS A 173 15.21 -13.78 7.25
N LEU A 174 15.86 -13.47 8.39
CA LEU A 174 17.31 -13.13 8.45
C LEU A 174 18.20 -14.35 8.24
N GLU A 175 17.81 -15.52 8.73
CA GLU A 175 18.61 -16.77 8.60
C GLU A 175 18.63 -17.23 7.14
N GLU A 176 17.50 -17.12 6.43
CA GLU A 176 17.39 -17.43 5.01
C GLU A 176 18.26 -16.47 4.18
N ALA A 177 18.21 -15.18 4.50
CA ALA A 177 19.07 -14.18 3.86
C ALA A 177 20.55 -14.47 4.11
N ARG A 178 20.97 -14.84 5.34
CA ARG A 178 22.35 -15.26 5.64
C ARG A 178 22.75 -16.48 4.82
N LYS A 179 21.93 -17.52 4.83
CA LYS A 179 22.17 -18.74 4.07
C LYS A 179 22.39 -18.45 2.59
N LEU A 180 21.56 -17.54 2.00
CA LEU A 180 21.68 -17.14 0.60
C LEU A 180 23.05 -16.50 0.31
N ILE A 181 23.48 -15.55 1.12
CA ILE A 181 24.73 -14.80 0.92
C ILE A 181 25.97 -15.67 1.21
N GLU A 182 25.99 -16.39 2.33
CA GLU A 182 27.12 -17.22 2.75
C GLU A 182 27.36 -18.38 1.77
N SER A 183 26.29 -18.95 1.20
CA SER A 183 26.41 -20.04 0.20
C SER A 183 26.82 -19.54 -1.17
N ASN A 184 26.85 -18.24 -1.42
CA ASN A 184 27.12 -17.64 -2.72
C ASN A 184 28.15 -16.51 -2.67
N PRO A 185 29.39 -16.78 -2.24
CA PRO A 185 30.44 -15.76 -2.22
C PRO A 185 30.66 -15.21 -3.64
N GLY A 186 30.72 -13.87 -3.75
CA GLY A 186 30.90 -13.19 -5.03
C GLY A 186 29.58 -13.04 -5.83
N ALA A 187 28.43 -13.11 -5.18
CA ALA A 187 27.16 -12.68 -5.75
C ALA A 187 27.23 -11.20 -6.16
N GLU A 188 26.69 -10.88 -7.33
CA GLU A 188 26.71 -9.51 -7.89
C GLU A 188 25.36 -8.81 -7.74
N ALA A 189 24.26 -9.59 -7.70
CA ALA A 189 22.93 -9.06 -7.48
C ALA A 189 22.01 -10.07 -6.78
N VAL A 190 20.98 -9.56 -6.11
CA VAL A 190 19.87 -10.35 -5.55
C VAL A 190 18.57 -9.73 -5.98
N ILE A 191 17.66 -10.54 -6.52
CA ILE A 191 16.24 -10.21 -6.67
C ILE A 191 15.50 -10.80 -5.49
N CYS A 192 14.77 -9.98 -4.76
CA CYS A 192 13.93 -10.40 -3.65
C CYS A 192 12.47 -10.52 -4.12
N SER A 193 11.77 -11.52 -3.60
CA SER A 193 10.36 -11.75 -3.92
C SER A 193 9.48 -10.56 -3.51
N ASN A 194 9.85 -9.86 -2.43
CA ASN A 194 9.22 -8.59 -2.05
C ASN A 194 10.20 -7.64 -1.32
N ASP A 195 9.74 -6.43 -1.03
CA ASP A 195 10.55 -5.38 -0.40
C ASP A 195 10.83 -5.66 1.08
N ARG A 196 9.94 -6.36 1.79
CA ARG A 196 10.16 -6.74 3.21
C ARG A 196 11.29 -7.77 3.33
N GLN A 197 11.36 -8.76 2.44
CA GLN A 197 12.52 -9.66 2.37
C GLN A 197 13.80 -8.90 2.00
N ALA A 198 13.70 -7.88 1.12
CA ALA A 198 14.85 -7.02 0.82
C ALA A 198 15.34 -6.26 2.06
N GLN A 199 14.46 -5.85 2.99
CA GLN A 199 14.87 -5.25 4.27
C GLN A 199 15.67 -6.22 5.13
N ALA A 200 15.27 -7.49 5.23
CA ALA A 200 16.06 -8.54 5.91
C ALA A 200 17.43 -8.70 5.24
N LEU A 201 17.45 -8.78 3.92
CA LEU A 201 18.70 -8.89 3.16
C LEU A 201 19.63 -7.68 3.38
N TYR A 202 19.11 -6.46 3.44
CA TYR A 202 19.90 -5.26 3.74
C TYR A 202 20.62 -5.34 5.08
N ARG A 203 19.96 -5.87 6.12
CA ARG A 203 20.57 -6.09 7.44
C ARG A 203 21.75 -7.06 7.32
N VAL A 204 21.55 -8.19 6.65
CA VAL A 204 22.60 -9.21 6.45
C VAL A 204 23.78 -8.69 5.60
N LEU A 205 23.51 -7.94 4.54
CA LEU A 205 24.57 -7.36 3.70
C LEU A 205 25.42 -6.35 4.48
N ARG A 206 24.80 -5.53 5.33
CA ARG A 206 25.53 -4.60 6.22
C ARG A 206 26.37 -5.33 7.26
N GLU A 207 25.87 -6.42 7.86
CA GLU A 207 26.63 -7.27 8.79
C GLU A 207 27.87 -7.86 8.12
N ASN A 208 27.86 -8.06 6.80
CA ASN A 208 28.97 -8.57 6.00
C ASN A 208 29.83 -7.47 5.34
N ASP A 209 29.65 -6.20 5.72
CA ASP A 209 30.36 -5.03 5.15
C ASP A 209 30.21 -4.89 3.62
N LEU A 210 29.15 -5.46 3.02
CA LEU A 210 28.85 -5.36 1.60
C LEU A 210 28.06 -4.08 1.30
N LYS A 211 28.62 -3.25 0.42
CA LYS A 211 28.01 -1.98 0.01
C LYS A 211 26.96 -2.21 -1.05
N ILE A 212 25.69 -2.06 -0.65
CA ILE A 212 24.53 -2.19 -1.52
C ILE A 212 24.59 -1.13 -2.62
N GLY A 213 24.30 -1.52 -3.87
CA GLY A 213 24.38 -0.67 -5.04
C GLY A 213 25.80 -0.46 -5.60
N LYS A 214 26.83 -1.06 -4.94
CA LYS A 214 28.24 -1.02 -5.39
C LYS A 214 28.87 -2.41 -5.47
N ASP A 215 28.93 -3.10 -4.33
CA ASP A 215 29.52 -4.44 -4.24
C ASP A 215 28.49 -5.51 -4.61
N ILE A 216 27.23 -5.26 -4.30
CA ILE A 216 26.08 -6.10 -4.63
C ILE A 216 24.86 -5.24 -4.92
N PHE A 217 24.11 -5.58 -5.97
CA PHE A 217 22.85 -4.93 -6.32
C PHE A 217 21.68 -5.65 -5.68
N VAL A 218 20.63 -4.91 -5.30
CA VAL A 218 19.41 -5.47 -4.71
C VAL A 218 18.20 -4.88 -5.42
N VAL A 219 17.26 -5.74 -5.78
CA VAL A 219 15.96 -5.38 -6.34
C VAL A 219 14.88 -6.06 -5.53
N GLY A 220 13.86 -5.31 -5.11
CA GLY A 220 12.66 -5.77 -4.43
C GLY A 220 11.46 -5.94 -5.36
N PHE A 221 10.29 -6.11 -4.75
CA PHE A 221 8.98 -6.15 -5.40
C PHE A 221 7.95 -5.55 -4.44
N ASP A 222 6.88 -4.96 -4.93
CA ASP A 222 5.77 -4.23 -4.34
C ASP A 222 5.94 -2.70 -4.38
N ASP A 223 7.17 -2.18 -4.29
CA ASP A 223 7.48 -0.74 -4.23
C ASP A 223 6.77 -0.04 -3.07
N ILE A 224 6.87 -0.65 -1.87
CA ILE A 224 6.30 -0.06 -0.65
C ILE A 224 6.96 1.30 -0.35
N THR A 225 6.25 2.17 0.38
CA THR A 225 6.71 3.54 0.66
C THR A 225 8.09 3.57 1.30
N GLU A 226 8.39 2.64 2.21
CA GLU A 226 9.69 2.54 2.88
C GLU A 226 10.85 2.29 1.94
N SER A 227 10.62 1.63 0.79
CA SER A 227 11.66 1.28 -0.18
C SER A 227 12.39 2.50 -0.73
N ALA A 228 11.69 3.60 -0.92
CA ALA A 228 12.27 4.87 -1.35
C ALA A 228 13.17 5.53 -0.29
N TYR A 229 12.96 5.20 0.99
CA TYR A 229 13.68 5.78 2.15
C TYR A 229 14.73 4.85 2.75
N MET A 230 14.91 3.64 2.20
CA MET A 230 16.00 2.76 2.59
C MET A 230 17.36 3.39 2.25
N ASP A 231 18.42 2.94 2.88
CA ASP A 231 19.78 3.42 2.61
C ASP A 231 20.68 2.27 2.10
N PRO A 232 21.04 2.28 0.80
CA PRO A 232 20.53 3.17 -0.25
C PRO A 232 19.06 2.86 -0.60
N PRO A 233 18.33 3.80 -1.25
CA PRO A 233 16.97 3.56 -1.74
C PRO A 233 16.85 2.27 -2.55
N LEU A 234 15.85 1.44 -2.22
CA LEU A 234 15.65 0.14 -2.84
C LEU A 234 15.00 0.28 -4.22
N ALA A 235 15.67 -0.22 -5.25
CA ALA A 235 15.05 -0.46 -6.55
C ALA A 235 14.04 -1.61 -6.41
N SER A 236 12.85 -1.44 -6.96
CA SER A 236 11.77 -2.39 -6.76
C SER A 236 10.89 -2.51 -8.01
N VAL A 237 10.14 -3.59 -8.12
CA VAL A 237 9.07 -3.71 -9.11
C VAL A 237 7.80 -3.14 -8.50
N SER A 238 7.26 -2.08 -9.08
CA SER A 238 6.06 -1.41 -8.57
C SER A 238 4.79 -2.18 -8.91
N ALA A 239 3.94 -2.39 -7.89
CA ALA A 239 2.65 -3.03 -7.95
C ALA A 239 1.62 -2.18 -7.19
N SER A 240 0.70 -1.52 -7.89
CA SER A 240 -0.26 -0.60 -7.26
C SER A 240 -1.36 -1.34 -6.50
N HIS A 241 -1.26 -1.39 -5.18
CA HIS A 241 -2.25 -2.02 -4.30
C HIS A 241 -3.60 -1.27 -4.32
N ILE A 242 -3.57 0.07 -4.47
CA ILE A 242 -4.78 0.87 -4.65
C ILE A 242 -5.51 0.49 -5.95
N SER A 243 -4.77 0.34 -7.05
CA SER A 243 -5.36 -0.12 -8.32
C SER A 243 -5.93 -1.53 -8.21
N LEU A 244 -5.25 -2.43 -7.48
CA LEU A 244 -5.75 -3.79 -7.22
C LEU A 244 -7.10 -3.76 -6.52
N GLY A 245 -7.22 -3.03 -5.41
CA GLY A 245 -8.47 -2.91 -4.65
C GLY A 245 -9.60 -2.24 -5.45
N TYR A 246 -9.28 -1.17 -6.18
CA TYR A 246 -10.25 -0.45 -7.01
C TYR A 246 -10.84 -1.34 -8.11
N GLU A 247 -9.98 -2.04 -8.85
CA GLU A 247 -10.40 -2.90 -9.93
C GLU A 247 -11.12 -4.15 -9.43
N ALA A 248 -10.67 -4.71 -8.29
CA ALA A 248 -11.34 -5.84 -7.65
C ALA A 248 -12.77 -5.49 -7.24
N CYS A 249 -12.96 -4.37 -6.55
CA CYS A 249 -14.28 -3.93 -6.12
C CYS A 249 -15.19 -3.63 -7.33
N THR A 250 -14.64 -3.02 -8.39
CA THR A 250 -15.37 -2.73 -9.61
C THR A 250 -15.82 -4.01 -10.31
N LEU A 251 -14.92 -5.01 -10.43
CA LEU A 251 -15.23 -6.29 -11.09
C LEU A 251 -16.20 -7.13 -10.28
N ALA A 252 -15.99 -7.24 -8.95
CA ALA A 252 -16.89 -7.97 -8.07
C ALA A 252 -18.31 -7.39 -8.07
N ALA A 253 -18.45 -6.06 -8.13
CA ALA A 253 -19.77 -5.44 -8.26
C ALA A 253 -20.51 -5.86 -9.54
N ARG A 254 -19.81 -5.92 -10.68
CA ARG A 254 -20.38 -6.40 -11.94
C ARG A 254 -20.75 -7.90 -11.87
N MET A 255 -19.93 -8.71 -11.21
CA MET A 255 -20.24 -10.12 -10.95
C MET A 255 -21.51 -10.27 -10.10
N GLY A 256 -21.69 -9.41 -9.09
CA GLY A 256 -22.92 -9.33 -8.30
C GLY A 256 -24.15 -8.96 -9.12
N ASP A 257 -24.00 -8.26 -10.25
CA ASP A 257 -25.06 -7.97 -11.22
C ASP A 257 -25.30 -9.15 -12.22
N GLY A 258 -24.56 -10.25 -12.07
CA GLY A 258 -24.67 -11.44 -12.91
C GLY A 258 -23.83 -11.39 -14.20
N GLU A 259 -22.90 -10.44 -14.31
CA GLU A 259 -21.96 -10.41 -15.42
C GLU A 259 -20.86 -11.49 -15.23
N ASN A 260 -20.46 -12.12 -16.32
CA ASN A 260 -19.29 -12.98 -16.30
C ASN A 260 -18.01 -12.12 -16.19
N ALA A 261 -17.08 -12.56 -15.37
CA ALA A 261 -15.78 -11.95 -15.24
C ALA A 261 -14.70 -12.87 -15.82
N GLU A 262 -13.71 -12.25 -16.44
CA GLU A 262 -12.46 -12.88 -16.85
C GLU A 262 -11.33 -12.38 -15.96
N ASP A 263 -10.22 -13.10 -15.94
CA ASP A 263 -9.01 -12.69 -15.25
C ASP A 263 -8.57 -11.29 -15.70
N LYS A 264 -8.15 -10.49 -14.73
CA LYS A 264 -7.60 -9.16 -15.00
C LYS A 264 -6.16 -9.06 -14.56
N ILE A 265 -5.28 -8.63 -15.46
CA ILE A 265 -3.86 -8.51 -15.21
C ILE A 265 -3.51 -7.03 -15.05
N LEU A 266 -2.87 -6.68 -13.95
CA LEU A 266 -2.37 -5.34 -13.66
C LEU A 266 -0.88 -5.27 -13.99
N LYS A 267 -0.47 -4.23 -14.71
CA LYS A 267 0.92 -4.07 -15.13
C LYS A 267 1.81 -3.69 -13.95
N CYS A 268 2.98 -4.32 -13.91
CA CYS A 268 4.09 -3.95 -13.03
C CYS A 268 5.23 -3.34 -13.84
N HIS A 269 6.01 -2.46 -13.21
CA HIS A 269 7.16 -1.81 -13.83
C HIS A 269 8.36 -1.78 -12.86
N PHE A 270 9.55 -1.97 -13.40
CA PHE A 270 10.77 -1.85 -12.62
C PHE A 270 11.10 -0.39 -12.33
N ILE A 271 11.14 -0.03 -11.06
CA ILE A 271 11.54 1.29 -10.55
C ILE A 271 13.02 1.21 -10.14
N ASN A 272 13.85 1.84 -10.93
CA ASN A 272 15.29 1.79 -10.72
C ASN A 272 15.75 2.81 -9.68
N ARG A 273 16.47 2.35 -8.64
CA ARG A 273 17.03 3.17 -7.56
C ARG A 273 18.49 2.78 -7.27
N GLU A 274 19.08 3.43 -6.26
CA GLU A 274 20.50 3.31 -5.94
C GLU A 274 20.93 1.90 -5.56
N SER A 275 20.06 1.08 -4.99
CA SER A 275 20.37 -0.31 -4.65
C SER A 275 20.68 -1.18 -5.87
N ALA A 276 20.11 -0.86 -7.03
CA ALA A 276 20.47 -1.47 -8.31
C ALA A 276 21.61 -0.73 -9.01
N GLY A 277 22.33 0.13 -8.28
CA GLY A 277 23.46 0.90 -8.80
C GLY A 277 23.02 2.01 -9.76
N TYR A 278 21.77 2.45 -9.69
CA TYR A 278 21.35 3.64 -10.41
C TYR A 278 22.08 4.85 -9.86
N ASN A 279 22.81 5.54 -10.72
CA ASN A 279 23.50 6.76 -10.35
C ASN A 279 22.99 7.91 -11.21
N PRO A 280 22.21 8.82 -10.64
CA PRO A 280 21.67 9.97 -11.36
C PRO A 280 22.76 10.89 -11.91
N TYR A 281 23.89 10.99 -11.20
CA TYR A 281 25.06 11.73 -11.68
C TYR A 281 25.63 11.14 -12.98
N PHE A 282 25.50 9.82 -13.16
CA PHE A 282 26.02 9.14 -14.35
C PHE A 282 25.27 9.55 -15.63
N GLN A 283 23.96 9.77 -15.55
CA GLN A 283 23.20 10.24 -16.73
C GLN A 283 23.54 11.69 -17.07
N LEU A 284 23.59 12.60 -16.09
CA LEU A 284 24.04 13.98 -16.31
C LEU A 284 25.51 14.03 -16.78
N TYR A 285 26.39 13.20 -16.21
CA TYR A 285 27.78 13.05 -16.64
C TYR A 285 27.91 12.49 -18.06
N ASN A 286 27.11 11.51 -18.43
CA ASN A 286 27.07 10.97 -19.80
C ASN A 286 26.50 11.96 -20.81
N PHE A 287 25.55 12.81 -20.42
CA PHE A 287 25.10 13.93 -21.23
C PHE A 287 26.24 14.92 -21.48
N GLU A 288 27.12 15.17 -20.51
CA GLU A 288 28.32 15.98 -20.66
C GLU A 288 29.39 15.30 -21.54
N HIS A 289 29.63 13.99 -21.36
CA HIS A 289 30.66 13.25 -22.12
C HIS A 289 30.28 13.03 -23.59
N ARG A 290 29.00 12.87 -23.91
CA ARG A 290 28.52 12.85 -25.30
C ARG A 290 28.74 14.21 -26.00
N ARG A 291 28.92 15.28 -25.24
CA ARG A 291 29.20 16.62 -25.75
C ARG A 291 30.65 16.82 -26.16
N ASN A 292 31.60 16.04 -25.64
CA ASN A 292 33.03 16.13 -26.02
C ASN A 292 33.36 15.52 -27.36
N VAL A 293 32.40 14.93 -28.08
CA VAL A 293 32.55 14.49 -29.46
C VAL A 293 32.17 15.66 -30.40
N LYS A 294 33.15 16.42 -30.75
CA LYS A 294 33.30 17.30 -31.94
C LYS A 294 32.07 17.57 -32.82
N THR A 295 31.02 18.19 -32.35
CA THR A 295 30.04 18.94 -33.17
C THR A 295 29.20 19.80 -32.24
N GLY A 296 28.98 21.06 -32.60
CA GLY A 296 28.21 22.05 -31.83
C GLY A 296 26.72 21.68 -31.66
N THR A 297 26.46 20.66 -30.90
CA THR A 297 25.08 20.19 -30.59
C THR A 297 24.46 21.11 -29.56
N VAL A 298 23.38 21.75 -29.93
CA VAL A 298 22.44 22.46 -29.06
C VAL A 298 21.87 21.45 -28.07
N PHE A 299 21.84 21.78 -26.77
CA PHE A 299 21.14 20.97 -25.78
C PHE A 299 19.66 20.88 -26.16
N ASP A 300 19.14 19.67 -26.20
CA ASP A 300 17.70 19.44 -26.22
C ASP A 300 17.18 19.60 -24.79
N ILE A 301 16.81 20.84 -24.44
CA ILE A 301 16.31 21.19 -23.11
C ILE A 301 15.07 20.38 -22.74
N PRO A 302 14.08 20.17 -23.62
CA PRO A 302 12.94 19.33 -23.33
C PRO A 302 13.30 17.91 -22.89
N THR A 303 14.20 17.24 -23.64
CA THR A 303 14.64 15.87 -23.29
C THR A 303 15.40 15.84 -21.95
N LEU A 304 16.25 16.83 -21.69
CA LEU A 304 16.98 16.93 -20.43
C LEU A 304 16.03 17.18 -19.25
N THR A 305 15.07 18.09 -19.42
CA THR A 305 14.04 18.39 -18.43
C THR A 305 13.20 17.16 -18.11
N SER A 306 12.70 16.46 -19.14
CA SER A 306 11.92 15.23 -18.92
C SER A 306 12.72 14.18 -18.15
N SER A 307 13.97 13.96 -18.52
CA SER A 307 14.85 13.00 -17.82
C SER A 307 15.12 13.37 -16.35
N MET A 308 15.25 14.67 -16.04
CA MET A 308 15.41 15.15 -14.67
C MET A 308 14.14 14.93 -13.86
N VAL A 309 12.99 15.25 -14.45
CA VAL A 309 11.69 15.08 -13.79
C VAL A 309 11.36 13.61 -13.62
N ASP A 310 11.58 12.76 -14.61
CA ASP A 310 11.43 11.29 -14.51
C ASP A 310 12.27 10.71 -13.37
N PHE A 311 13.41 11.32 -13.09
CA PHE A 311 14.26 10.91 -12.00
C PHE A 311 13.77 11.37 -10.62
N ILE A 312 13.20 12.57 -10.52
CA ILE A 312 12.76 13.20 -9.26
C ILE A 312 11.34 12.77 -8.88
N PHE A 313 10.47 12.61 -9.88
CA PHE A 313 9.04 12.41 -9.69
C PHE A 313 8.73 10.94 -9.38
N THR A 314 7.98 10.72 -8.31
CA THR A 314 7.60 9.39 -7.80
C THR A 314 6.10 9.14 -7.87
N GLY A 315 5.30 10.17 -8.21
CA GLY A 315 3.84 10.08 -8.25
C GLY A 315 3.31 9.28 -9.45
N ASP A 316 2.11 8.74 -9.29
CA ASP A 316 1.39 8.06 -10.39
C ASP A 316 0.97 9.09 -11.45
N VAL A 317 1.47 8.94 -12.67
CA VAL A 317 1.16 9.85 -13.80
C VAL A 317 -0.30 9.73 -14.26
N GLN A 318 -1.01 8.68 -13.85
CA GLN A 318 -2.43 8.51 -14.14
C GLN A 318 -3.33 9.28 -13.17
N ASP A 319 -2.81 9.66 -12.01
CA ASP A 319 -3.50 10.60 -11.12
C ASP A 319 -3.43 12.02 -11.70
N TYR A 320 -4.60 12.66 -11.79
CA TYR A 320 -4.72 14.01 -12.34
C TYR A 320 -3.90 15.03 -11.55
N GLN A 321 -3.93 14.96 -10.22
CA GLN A 321 -3.19 15.89 -9.36
C GLN A 321 -1.68 15.69 -9.49
N ALA A 322 -1.21 14.45 -9.46
CA ALA A 322 0.19 14.11 -9.67
C ALA A 322 0.67 14.51 -11.08
N SER A 323 -0.15 14.32 -12.10
CA SER A 323 0.15 14.77 -13.47
C SER A 323 0.31 16.29 -13.58
N CYS A 324 -0.54 17.07 -12.90
CA CYS A 324 -0.41 18.53 -12.82
C CYS A 324 0.88 18.95 -12.09
N GLN A 325 1.23 18.29 -11.01
CA GLN A 325 2.45 18.55 -10.24
C GLN A 325 3.71 18.22 -11.04
N ARG A 326 3.70 17.11 -11.78
CA ARG A 326 4.76 16.74 -12.71
C ARG A 326 5.00 17.84 -13.74
N LYS A 327 3.94 18.38 -14.32
CA LYS A 327 4.04 19.47 -15.31
C LYS A 327 4.62 20.76 -14.71
N LEU A 328 4.25 21.09 -13.46
CA LEU A 328 4.86 22.24 -12.76
C LEU A 328 6.37 22.06 -12.57
N LEU A 329 6.80 20.83 -12.26
CA LEU A 329 8.22 20.49 -12.13
C LEU A 329 8.95 20.59 -13.48
N GLU A 330 8.34 20.12 -14.57
CA GLU A 330 8.86 20.24 -15.92
C GLU A 330 9.01 21.72 -16.33
N ASP A 331 8.00 22.55 -16.07
CA ASP A 331 8.05 23.98 -16.33
C ASP A 331 9.16 24.68 -15.52
N PHE A 332 9.33 24.30 -14.26
CA PHE A 332 10.40 24.84 -13.40
C PHE A 332 11.79 24.51 -13.95
N PHE A 333 12.07 23.24 -14.24
CA PHE A 333 13.37 22.83 -14.75
C PHE A 333 13.64 23.36 -16.16
N SER A 334 12.63 23.39 -17.03
CA SER A 334 12.74 23.97 -18.36
C SER A 334 13.17 25.45 -18.28
N ARG A 335 12.50 26.24 -17.43
CA ARG A 335 12.86 27.66 -17.22
C ARG A 335 14.25 27.82 -16.61
N LEU A 336 14.58 26.98 -15.60
CA LEU A 336 15.91 26.99 -14.96
C LEU A 336 17.02 26.76 -16.00
N LEU A 337 16.83 25.76 -16.87
CA LEU A 337 17.79 25.41 -17.90
C LEU A 337 17.84 26.45 -19.01
N ASP A 338 16.70 26.95 -19.47
CA ASP A 338 16.62 28.02 -20.49
C ASP A 338 17.30 29.30 -20.03
N THR A 339 17.08 29.72 -18.80
CA THR A 339 17.66 30.95 -18.25
C THR A 339 19.18 30.86 -18.14
N HIS A 340 19.70 29.75 -17.67
CA HIS A 340 21.13 29.59 -17.42
C HIS A 340 21.90 28.94 -18.57
N LEU A 341 21.26 28.10 -19.42
CA LEU A 341 21.84 27.58 -20.66
C LEU A 341 21.62 28.51 -21.85
N GLY A 342 20.43 29.09 -21.93
CA GLY A 342 20.09 30.00 -23.00
C GLY A 342 20.88 31.33 -22.95
N ALA A 343 21.30 31.75 -21.76
CA ALA A 343 22.13 32.96 -21.59
C ALA A 343 23.54 32.80 -22.24
N VAL A 344 24.02 31.58 -22.38
CA VAL A 344 25.25 31.30 -23.14
C VAL A 344 25.05 31.52 -24.67
N VAL A 345 23.79 31.42 -25.14
CA VAL A 345 23.42 31.53 -26.56
C VAL A 345 22.78 32.90 -26.88
N ARG A 346 22.13 33.52 -25.92
CA ARG A 346 21.44 34.82 -26.09
C ARG A 346 21.79 35.78 -24.97
N ARG A 347 22.53 36.84 -25.26
CA ARG A 347 22.82 37.96 -24.34
C ARG A 347 21.55 38.75 -23.96
N ARG A 348 20.68 38.19 -23.17
CA ARG A 348 19.59 38.90 -22.51
C ARG A 348 19.57 38.50 -21.04
N SER A 349 19.91 39.44 -20.17
CA SER A 349 19.69 39.31 -18.71
C SER A 349 18.18 39.29 -18.46
N MET A 350 17.65 38.16 -18.00
CA MET A 350 16.34 38.09 -17.36
C MET A 350 16.53 38.13 -15.85
N SER A 351 15.72 38.91 -15.18
CA SER A 351 15.71 39.05 -13.73
C SER A 351 15.27 37.73 -13.05
N THR A 352 15.98 37.33 -12.01
CA THR A 352 15.66 36.17 -11.17
C THR A 352 14.40 36.36 -10.33
N SER A 353 13.75 37.54 -10.39
CA SER A 353 12.54 37.86 -9.62
C SER A 353 11.27 37.14 -10.09
N ASP A 354 11.29 36.47 -11.26
CA ASP A 354 10.10 35.84 -11.86
C ASP A 354 9.91 34.37 -11.47
N TYR A 355 10.80 33.79 -10.63
CA TYR A 355 10.64 32.43 -10.13
C TYR A 355 9.94 32.43 -8.76
N SER A 356 8.67 32.10 -8.77
CA SER A 356 7.94 31.78 -7.55
C SER A 356 8.31 30.36 -7.11
N VAL A 357 9.49 30.20 -6.51
CA VAL A 357 9.98 28.95 -5.93
C VAL A 357 8.97 28.41 -4.91
N ASP A 358 8.37 29.31 -4.14
CA ASP A 358 7.47 28.97 -3.04
C ASP A 358 6.16 28.33 -3.51
N ASN A 359 5.74 28.55 -4.77
CA ASN A 359 4.54 27.95 -5.35
C ASN A 359 4.79 26.59 -6.01
N VAL A 360 6.04 26.24 -6.32
CA VAL A 360 6.39 24.96 -6.98
C VAL A 360 6.62 23.88 -5.95
N PHE A 361 7.25 24.22 -4.82
CA PHE A 361 7.63 23.26 -3.77
C PHE A 361 6.74 23.42 -2.52
N ASP A 362 5.43 23.44 -2.73
CA ASP A 362 4.46 23.35 -1.65
C ASP A 362 4.32 21.91 -1.09
N LEU A 363 3.55 21.78 -0.01
CA LEU A 363 3.37 20.49 0.65
C LEU A 363 2.80 19.40 -0.28
N GLY A 364 1.96 19.79 -1.26
CA GLY A 364 1.32 18.81 -2.14
C GLY A 364 2.30 18.16 -3.13
N ILE A 365 3.24 18.92 -3.70
CA ILE A 365 4.20 18.36 -4.66
C ILE A 365 5.21 17.44 -3.96
N LEU A 366 5.50 17.67 -2.68
CA LEU A 366 6.45 16.86 -1.91
C LEU A 366 5.99 15.40 -1.74
N ASP A 367 4.70 15.12 -1.90
CA ASP A 367 4.17 13.75 -1.85
C ASP A 367 4.57 12.93 -3.09
N ASN A 368 4.88 13.62 -4.18
CA ASN A 368 5.14 13.02 -5.48
C ASN A 368 6.58 13.27 -5.98
N ILE A 369 7.49 13.68 -5.11
CA ILE A 369 8.91 13.88 -5.46
C ILE A 369 9.85 13.28 -4.41
N ASP A 370 10.97 12.76 -4.89
CA ASP A 370 12.12 12.40 -4.05
C ASP A 370 12.99 13.63 -3.83
N CYS A 371 12.96 14.18 -2.61
CA CYS A 371 13.67 15.41 -2.26
C CYS A 371 15.21 15.24 -2.31
N ASP A 372 15.74 14.07 -2.00
CA ASP A 372 17.17 13.79 -2.12
C ASP A 372 17.62 13.80 -3.57
N ARG A 373 16.83 13.20 -4.46
CA ARG A 373 17.09 13.24 -5.90
C ARG A 373 16.98 14.65 -6.45
N LEU A 374 15.99 15.42 -5.99
CA LEU A 374 15.88 16.84 -6.34
C LEU A 374 17.16 17.60 -5.96
N PHE A 375 17.64 17.43 -4.73
CA PHE A 375 18.87 18.10 -4.28
C PHE A 375 20.08 17.67 -5.08
N ARG A 376 20.22 16.40 -5.42
CA ARG A 376 21.30 15.87 -6.25
C ARG A 376 21.26 16.44 -7.67
N VAL A 377 20.07 16.56 -8.26
CA VAL A 377 19.89 17.19 -9.58
C VAL A 377 20.31 18.66 -9.53
N LEU A 378 19.87 19.41 -8.53
CA LEU A 378 20.23 20.83 -8.36
C LEU A 378 21.73 21.01 -8.16
N ASP A 379 22.39 20.17 -7.35
CA ASP A 379 23.84 20.20 -7.15
C ASP A 379 24.60 19.82 -8.42
N SER A 380 24.08 18.90 -9.20
CA SER A 380 24.66 18.50 -10.48
C SER A 380 24.54 19.64 -11.50
N ILE A 381 23.37 20.28 -11.61
CA ILE A 381 23.19 21.47 -12.41
C ILE A 381 24.24 22.52 -12.02
N PHE A 382 24.40 22.83 -10.74
CA PHE A 382 25.37 23.80 -10.28
C PHE A 382 26.80 23.44 -10.65
N ARG A 383 27.24 22.20 -10.44
CA ARG A 383 28.59 21.74 -10.78
C ARG A 383 28.87 21.82 -12.27
N VAL A 384 27.91 21.36 -13.10
CA VAL A 384 28.02 21.38 -14.56
C VAL A 384 28.14 22.80 -15.08
N TYR A 385 27.38 23.73 -14.50
CA TYR A 385 27.36 25.12 -14.92
C TYR A 385 28.53 25.92 -14.37
N CYS A 386 28.99 25.64 -13.14
CA CYS A 386 30.19 26.27 -12.59
C CYS A 386 31.48 25.85 -13.30
N ALA A 387 31.50 24.65 -13.94
CA ALA A 387 32.61 24.20 -14.75
C ALA A 387 32.72 24.94 -16.09
N LYS A 388 31.71 25.72 -16.50
CA LYS A 388 31.72 26.56 -17.68
C LYS A 388 32.04 28.01 -17.32
N GLU A 389 32.53 28.79 -18.27
CA GLU A 389 32.87 30.19 -18.13
C GLU A 389 31.63 31.09 -17.91
N LEU A 390 30.87 30.83 -16.85
CA LEU A 390 29.80 31.74 -16.41
C LEU A 390 30.40 32.95 -15.73
N SER A 391 29.76 34.11 -15.90
CA SER A 391 30.10 35.29 -15.11
C SER A 391 29.92 35.00 -13.60
N GLU A 392 30.70 35.70 -12.78
CA GLU A 392 30.60 35.57 -11.32
C GLU A 392 29.16 35.89 -10.84
N THR A 393 28.52 36.85 -11.43
CA THR A 393 27.12 37.23 -11.18
C THR A 393 26.15 36.06 -11.44
N SER A 394 26.27 35.41 -12.60
CA SER A 394 25.39 34.29 -12.98
C SER A 394 25.59 33.05 -12.08
N ARG A 395 26.82 32.81 -11.62
CA ARG A 395 27.10 31.76 -10.63
C ARG A 395 26.42 32.05 -9.29
N MET A 396 26.49 33.30 -8.85
CA MET A 396 25.91 33.75 -7.59
C MET A 396 24.37 33.70 -7.64
N GLU A 397 23.76 34.09 -8.76
CA GLU A 397 22.31 33.99 -8.98
C GLU A 397 21.83 32.53 -8.96
N LEU A 398 22.52 31.63 -9.67
CA LEU A 398 22.19 30.21 -9.65
C LEU A 398 22.37 29.58 -8.27
N SER A 399 23.46 29.92 -7.57
CA SER A 399 23.71 29.46 -6.21
C SER A 399 22.60 29.92 -5.24
N ASN A 400 22.19 31.18 -5.33
CA ASN A 400 21.12 31.74 -4.51
C ASN A 400 19.76 31.08 -4.82
N LEU A 401 19.47 30.80 -6.10
CA LEU A 401 18.24 30.11 -6.49
C LEU A 401 18.20 28.70 -5.93
N ILE A 402 19.31 27.93 -6.07
CA ILE A 402 19.40 26.56 -5.53
C ILE A 402 19.26 26.56 -4.00
N ALA A 403 19.92 27.50 -3.32
CA ALA A 403 19.80 27.65 -1.88
C ALA A 403 18.34 27.93 -1.45
N ARG A 404 17.64 28.81 -2.18
CA ARG A 404 16.21 29.09 -1.91
C ARG A 404 15.35 27.86 -2.13
N VAL A 405 15.53 27.09 -3.20
CA VAL A 405 14.79 25.84 -3.43
C VAL A 405 15.02 24.87 -2.28
N LYS A 406 16.29 24.65 -1.91
CA LYS A 406 16.63 23.75 -0.77
C LYS A 406 16.00 24.20 0.53
N SER A 407 16.02 25.51 0.82
CA SER A 407 15.40 26.08 2.03
C SER A 407 13.88 25.90 2.01
N SER A 408 13.21 26.21 0.89
CA SER A 408 11.76 26.06 0.76
C SER A 408 11.32 24.60 0.94
N VAL A 409 12.04 23.66 0.31
CA VAL A 409 11.78 22.21 0.48
C VAL A 409 12.01 21.77 1.92
N ALA A 410 13.12 22.18 2.55
CA ALA A 410 13.42 21.84 3.94
C ALA A 410 12.36 22.36 4.90
N GLU A 411 11.93 23.62 4.75
CA GLU A 411 10.86 24.22 5.56
C GLU A 411 9.51 23.52 5.36
N SER A 412 9.23 23.06 4.13
CA SER A 412 8.01 22.32 3.83
C SER A 412 8.04 20.91 4.41
N LEU A 413 9.19 20.23 4.36
CA LEU A 413 9.40 18.93 5.00
C LEU A 413 9.29 19.03 6.54
N GLU A 414 9.85 20.09 7.14
CA GLU A 414 9.74 20.33 8.58
C GLU A 414 8.28 20.57 8.98
N ARG A 415 7.56 21.39 8.23
CA ARG A 415 6.11 21.61 8.42
C ARG A 415 5.31 20.30 8.27
N ARG A 416 5.64 19.48 7.26
CA ARG A 416 5.02 18.18 7.03
C ARG A 416 5.28 17.24 8.21
N SER A 417 6.54 17.09 8.62
CA SER A 417 6.92 16.25 9.76
C SER A 417 6.21 16.72 11.05
N GLY A 418 6.15 18.04 11.29
CA GLY A 418 5.40 18.61 12.40
C GLY A 418 3.89 18.33 12.32
N ASN A 419 3.31 18.36 11.12
CA ASN A 419 1.90 18.04 10.93
C ASN A 419 1.62 16.54 11.12
N ILE A 420 2.44 15.65 10.54
CA ILE A 420 2.35 14.20 10.75
C ILE A 420 2.44 13.88 12.25
N ARG A 421 3.41 14.45 12.95
CA ARG A 421 3.56 14.25 14.38
C ARG A 421 2.33 14.72 15.16
N LYS A 422 1.74 15.86 14.80
CA LYS A 422 0.49 16.33 15.42
C LYS A 422 -0.69 15.39 15.13
N VAL A 423 -0.78 14.83 13.92
CA VAL A 423 -1.81 13.86 13.57
C VAL A 423 -1.63 12.58 14.40
N VAL A 424 -0.43 12.03 14.47
CA VAL A 424 -0.12 10.85 15.30
C VAL A 424 -0.40 11.11 16.78
N ASP A 425 0.03 12.26 17.33
CA ASP A 425 -0.25 12.64 18.71
C ASP A 425 -1.76 12.83 18.95
N SER A 426 -2.49 13.35 17.95
CA SER A 426 -3.95 13.49 17.98
C SER A 426 -4.64 12.13 18.01
N ILE A 427 -4.21 11.18 17.16
CA ILE A 427 -4.73 9.81 17.12
C ILE A 427 -4.50 9.12 18.47
N HIS A 428 -3.27 9.16 19.02
CA HIS A 428 -2.96 8.59 20.33
C HIS A 428 -3.80 9.21 21.44
N THR A 429 -3.99 10.53 21.41
CA THR A 429 -4.83 11.24 22.39
C THR A 429 -6.29 10.80 22.25
N SER A 430 -6.78 10.65 21.03
CA SER A 430 -8.15 10.21 20.73
C SER A 430 -8.39 8.79 21.23
N ILE A 431 -7.48 7.86 20.93
CA ILE A 431 -7.55 6.46 21.40
C ILE A 431 -7.50 6.42 22.94
N SER A 432 -6.64 7.23 23.56
CA SER A 432 -6.55 7.29 25.02
C SER A 432 -7.84 7.82 25.67
N ARG A 433 -8.47 8.83 25.06
CA ARG A 433 -9.79 9.35 25.49
C ARG A 433 -10.89 8.32 25.31
N PHE A 434 -10.89 7.63 24.16
CA PHE A 434 -11.81 6.55 23.87
C PHE A 434 -11.70 5.45 24.93
N SER A 435 -10.49 4.93 25.20
CA SER A 435 -10.24 3.94 26.24
C SER A 435 -10.74 4.38 27.60
N LYS A 436 -10.48 5.64 27.96
CA LYS A 436 -10.96 6.20 29.24
C LYS A 436 -12.48 6.19 29.32
N GLN A 437 -13.17 6.63 28.24
CA GLN A 437 -14.63 6.62 28.23
C GLN A 437 -15.20 5.21 28.34
N LEU A 438 -14.57 4.20 27.68
CA LEU A 438 -14.98 2.81 27.80
C LEU A 438 -14.89 2.27 29.24
N ILE A 439 -13.82 2.61 29.96
CA ILE A 439 -13.63 2.21 31.38
C ILE A 439 -14.68 2.85 32.30
N GLU A 440 -15.17 4.05 31.95
CA GLU A 440 -16.17 4.79 32.74
C GLU A 440 -17.62 4.30 32.49
N ILE A 441 -17.83 3.38 31.52
CA ILE A 441 -19.15 2.79 31.27
C ILE A 441 -19.50 1.83 32.41
N ASP A 442 -20.64 2.07 33.05
CA ASP A 442 -21.17 1.20 34.13
C ASP A 442 -21.91 0.01 33.50
N PRO A 443 -21.38 -1.22 33.66
CA PRO A 443 -21.98 -2.42 33.04
C PRO A 443 -23.42 -2.71 33.45
N GLY A 444 -23.84 -2.24 34.62
CA GLY A 444 -25.17 -2.48 35.15
C GLY A 444 -26.26 -1.52 34.64
N LYS A 445 -25.92 -0.62 33.70
CA LYS A 445 -26.88 0.34 33.17
C LYS A 445 -27.43 -0.09 31.81
N GLU A 446 -28.73 0.16 31.60
CA GLU A 446 -29.45 -0.18 30.36
C GLU A 446 -28.88 0.50 29.10
N ASP A 447 -28.14 1.62 29.27
CA ASP A 447 -27.60 2.43 28.15
C ASP A 447 -26.12 2.14 27.80
N CYS A 448 -25.52 1.04 28.28
CA CYS A 448 -24.09 0.75 28.09
C CYS A 448 -23.68 0.70 26.60
N PHE A 449 -24.49 0.11 25.73
CA PHE A 449 -24.25 0.11 24.27
C PHE A 449 -24.37 1.49 23.66
N GLY A 450 -25.30 2.31 24.14
CA GLY A 450 -25.43 3.70 23.71
C GLY A 450 -24.17 4.51 24.04
N ARG A 451 -23.65 4.37 25.25
CA ARG A 451 -22.42 5.07 25.67
C ARG A 451 -21.18 4.61 24.91
N LEU A 452 -21.10 3.31 24.58
CA LEU A 452 -20.04 2.81 23.70
C LEU A 452 -20.11 3.54 22.35
N LEU A 453 -21.30 3.63 21.73
CA LEU A 453 -21.49 4.31 20.46
C LEU A 453 -21.29 5.83 20.54
N GLU A 454 -21.58 6.46 21.70
CA GLU A 454 -21.27 7.88 21.94
C GLU A 454 -19.76 8.16 21.94
N ALA A 455 -18.94 7.20 22.33
CA ALA A 455 -17.48 7.32 22.34
C ALA A 455 -16.84 7.14 20.93
N MET A 456 -17.51 6.49 19.99
CA MET A 456 -16.98 6.13 18.66
C MET A 456 -16.45 7.33 17.84
N PRO A 457 -17.04 8.54 17.86
CA PRO A 457 -16.48 9.67 17.12
C PRO A 457 -15.07 10.10 17.57
N LEU A 458 -14.65 9.73 18.77
CA LEU A 458 -13.27 9.99 19.21
C LEU A 458 -12.22 9.27 18.37
N ILE A 459 -12.61 8.19 17.71
CA ILE A 459 -11.76 7.37 16.84
C ILE A 459 -12.21 7.43 15.37
N GLY A 460 -12.88 8.51 14.96
CA GLY A 460 -13.27 8.75 13.57
C GLY A 460 -14.47 7.94 13.08
N VAL A 461 -15.15 7.15 13.94
CA VAL A 461 -16.33 6.34 13.56
C VAL A 461 -17.60 7.17 13.65
N ILE A 462 -18.29 7.35 12.52
CA ILE A 462 -19.55 8.10 12.43
C ILE A 462 -20.74 7.16 12.47
N ASN A 463 -20.69 6.07 11.70
CA ASN A 463 -21.75 5.09 11.66
C ASN A 463 -21.26 3.78 12.29
N ALA A 464 -22.07 3.20 13.16
CA ALA A 464 -21.80 1.94 13.82
C ALA A 464 -23.08 1.22 14.19
N SER A 465 -23.05 -0.12 14.20
CA SER A 465 -24.20 -0.94 14.61
C SER A 465 -23.72 -2.14 15.42
N ILE A 466 -24.37 -2.40 16.56
CA ILE A 466 -24.03 -3.50 17.46
C ILE A 466 -25.11 -4.58 17.40
N PHE A 467 -24.73 -5.75 16.91
CA PHE A 467 -25.57 -6.93 16.83
C PHE A 467 -25.05 -8.00 17.79
N LEU A 468 -25.91 -8.47 18.69
CA LEU A 468 -25.57 -9.58 19.61
C LEU A 468 -26.35 -10.83 19.25
N TYR A 469 -25.77 -11.98 19.52
CA TYR A 469 -26.48 -13.26 19.53
C TYR A 469 -27.41 -13.31 20.75
N LYS A 470 -28.45 -14.13 20.68
CA LYS A 470 -29.38 -14.30 21.79
C LYS A 470 -28.68 -14.82 23.05
N GLU A 471 -27.79 -15.78 22.83
CA GLU A 471 -26.90 -16.35 23.85
C GLU A 471 -25.48 -16.37 23.27
N PRO A 472 -24.43 -16.16 24.08
CA PRO A 472 -23.06 -16.31 23.63
C PRO A 472 -22.79 -17.72 23.07
N VAL A 473 -22.19 -17.82 21.92
CA VAL A 473 -21.87 -19.09 21.24
C VAL A 473 -20.45 -19.52 21.61
N ARG A 474 -20.28 -20.66 22.24
CA ARG A 474 -18.95 -21.20 22.49
C ARG A 474 -18.32 -21.70 21.19
N HIS A 475 -17.08 -21.34 20.98
CA HIS A 475 -16.30 -21.74 19.81
C HIS A 475 -14.86 -22.00 20.23
N GLU A 476 -14.43 -23.24 20.17
CA GLU A 476 -13.07 -23.67 20.52
C GLU A 476 -12.24 -23.89 19.23
N PRO A 477 -10.91 -23.76 19.30
CA PRO A 477 -10.03 -24.07 18.20
C PRO A 477 -10.27 -25.44 17.59
N GLY A 478 -10.48 -25.50 16.27
CA GLY A 478 -10.74 -26.76 15.53
C GLY A 478 -12.20 -27.20 15.50
N GLU A 479 -13.11 -26.45 16.12
CA GLU A 479 -14.55 -26.67 15.99
C GLU A 479 -15.13 -25.84 14.86
N GLU A 480 -16.14 -26.36 14.14
CA GLU A 480 -16.87 -25.58 13.15
C GLU A 480 -17.77 -24.56 13.84
N PHE A 481 -17.62 -23.28 13.49
CA PHE A 481 -18.52 -22.24 13.98
C PHE A 481 -19.80 -22.18 13.14
N VAL A 482 -20.94 -22.37 13.80
CA VAL A 482 -22.25 -22.17 13.19
C VAL A 482 -22.79 -20.80 13.64
N MET A 483 -22.80 -19.85 12.73
CA MET A 483 -23.34 -18.51 13.01
C MET A 483 -24.86 -18.59 13.20
N PRO A 484 -25.42 -18.07 14.30
CA PRO A 484 -26.85 -18.05 14.52
C PRO A 484 -27.63 -17.36 13.39
N ASP A 485 -28.80 -17.90 13.04
CA ASP A 485 -29.66 -17.33 11.98
C ASP A 485 -30.21 -15.96 12.35
N LYS A 486 -30.25 -15.64 13.64
CA LYS A 486 -30.79 -14.38 14.15
C LYS A 486 -29.80 -13.68 15.08
N MET A 487 -29.78 -12.37 14.97
CA MET A 487 -29.08 -11.45 15.84
C MET A 487 -30.02 -10.38 16.39
N PHE A 488 -29.58 -9.68 17.41
CA PHE A 488 -30.32 -8.62 18.07
C PHE A 488 -29.57 -7.31 17.95
N LEU A 489 -30.07 -6.39 17.12
CA LEU A 489 -29.55 -5.03 17.00
C LEU A 489 -29.82 -4.27 18.30
N LYS A 490 -28.82 -4.10 19.13
CA LYS A 490 -28.94 -3.42 20.43
C LYS A 490 -29.01 -1.91 20.30
N ALA A 491 -28.11 -1.38 19.50
CA ALA A 491 -28.01 0.05 19.26
C ALA A 491 -27.29 0.31 17.93
N TYR A 492 -27.53 1.46 17.35
CA TYR A 492 -26.76 1.95 16.20
C TYR A 492 -26.50 3.45 16.33
N ARG A 493 -25.50 3.92 15.63
CA ARG A 493 -25.13 5.30 15.48
C ARG A 493 -25.13 5.68 14.01
N ASP A 494 -25.71 6.84 13.71
CA ASP A 494 -25.63 7.52 12.42
C ASP A 494 -25.27 9.00 12.61
N ARG A 495 -25.36 9.81 11.55
CA ARG A 495 -25.08 11.25 11.63
C ARG A 495 -26.05 12.02 12.52
N SER A 496 -27.23 11.48 12.80
CA SER A 496 -28.21 12.12 13.69
C SER A 496 -27.93 11.85 15.17
N GLY A 497 -27.12 10.84 15.48
CA GLY A 497 -26.74 10.48 16.84
C GLY A 497 -26.81 8.98 17.13
N VAL A 498 -26.93 8.65 18.40
CA VAL A 498 -27.05 7.27 18.89
C VAL A 498 -28.52 6.91 19.08
N HIS A 499 -28.88 5.72 18.64
CA HIS A 499 -30.22 5.16 18.71
C HIS A 499 -30.19 3.81 19.44
N ILE A 500 -30.91 3.73 20.55
CA ILE A 500 -31.14 2.46 21.26
C ILE A 500 -32.38 1.81 20.65
N VAL A 501 -32.29 0.52 20.33
CA VAL A 501 -33.38 -0.21 19.69
C VAL A 501 -34.26 -0.88 20.74
N ASP A 502 -35.57 -0.60 20.68
CA ASP A 502 -36.56 -1.22 21.59
C ASP A 502 -36.52 -2.76 21.43
N GLU A 503 -36.65 -3.51 22.52
CA GLU A 503 -36.58 -4.98 22.55
C GLU A 503 -37.46 -5.64 21.47
N ALA A 504 -38.66 -5.12 21.22
CA ALA A 504 -39.60 -5.63 20.23
C ALA A 504 -39.10 -5.51 18.78
N HIS A 505 -38.08 -4.67 18.53
CA HIS A 505 -37.56 -4.36 17.20
C HIS A 505 -36.09 -4.77 17.02
N GLN A 506 -35.47 -5.38 18.04
CA GLN A 506 -34.05 -5.78 18.00
C GLN A 506 -33.79 -6.97 17.08
N GLU A 507 -34.73 -7.94 17.02
CA GLU A 507 -34.52 -9.17 16.28
C GLU A 507 -34.36 -8.89 14.78
N THR A 508 -33.26 -9.34 14.20
CA THR A 508 -32.95 -9.27 12.78
C THR A 508 -32.38 -10.60 12.30
N ASP A 509 -32.63 -10.92 11.04
CA ASP A 509 -32.03 -12.08 10.40
C ASP A 509 -30.55 -11.77 10.14
N THR A 510 -29.67 -12.72 10.44
CA THR A 510 -28.21 -12.58 10.20
C THR A 510 -27.93 -12.41 8.70
N ASP A 511 -28.79 -12.92 7.84
CA ASP A 511 -28.72 -12.71 6.39
C ASP A 511 -28.89 -11.27 5.97
N ASP A 512 -29.53 -10.43 6.79
CA ASP A 512 -29.85 -9.04 6.53
C ASP A 512 -28.97 -8.05 7.31
N VAL A 513 -27.78 -8.48 7.75
CA VAL A 513 -26.84 -7.65 8.55
C VAL A 513 -26.47 -6.34 7.87
N MET A 514 -26.47 -6.30 6.53
CA MET A 514 -26.29 -5.10 5.72
C MET A 514 -27.62 -4.47 5.29
N ASP A 515 -28.70 -4.70 6.05
CA ASP A 515 -30.04 -4.14 5.74
C ASP A 515 -30.04 -2.61 5.78
N HIS A 516 -30.57 -2.02 4.72
CA HIS A 516 -30.61 -0.58 4.50
C HIS A 516 -31.49 0.21 5.47
N ARG A 517 -32.36 -0.43 6.27
CA ARG A 517 -33.26 0.30 7.19
C ARG A 517 -32.51 1.05 8.30
N TYR A 518 -31.26 0.63 8.60
CA TYR A 518 -30.38 1.27 9.60
C TYR A 518 -29.30 2.11 8.96
N LEU A 519 -29.24 2.17 7.63
CA LEU A 519 -28.27 2.93 6.87
C LEU A 519 -28.94 4.17 6.28
N GLU A 520 -28.27 5.31 6.33
CA GLU A 520 -28.80 6.54 5.72
C GLU A 520 -29.12 6.32 4.23
N GLY A 521 -30.41 6.51 3.87
CA GLY A 521 -30.88 6.34 2.51
C GLY A 521 -30.20 7.32 1.55
N GLY A 522 -29.48 6.78 0.56
CA GLY A 522 -28.94 7.58 -0.54
C GLY A 522 -27.41 7.54 -0.69
N MET A 523 -26.63 7.15 0.32
CA MET A 523 -25.18 7.03 0.24
C MET A 523 -24.72 5.57 0.22
N SER A 524 -23.55 5.29 -0.39
CA SER A 524 -22.84 4.04 -0.24
C SER A 524 -22.12 4.01 1.11
N HIS A 525 -22.06 2.85 1.73
CA HIS A 525 -21.38 2.65 3.01
C HIS A 525 -20.25 1.65 2.86
N SER A 526 -19.16 1.91 3.56
CA SER A 526 -18.03 0.99 3.69
C SER A 526 -17.85 0.69 5.17
N PHE A 527 -18.18 -0.55 5.57
CA PHE A 527 -18.09 -0.99 6.95
C PHE A 527 -17.01 -2.03 7.12
N PHE A 528 -16.33 -1.97 8.26
CA PHE A 528 -15.55 -3.06 8.80
C PHE A 528 -16.43 -3.91 9.72
N ALA A 529 -16.33 -5.21 9.58
CA ALA A 529 -16.94 -6.16 10.50
C ALA A 529 -15.95 -6.47 11.63
N VAL A 530 -16.43 -6.34 12.87
CA VAL A 530 -15.68 -6.60 14.10
C VAL A 530 -16.37 -7.74 14.83
N ALA A 531 -15.64 -8.81 15.20
CA ALA A 531 -16.16 -9.86 16.04
C ALA A 531 -16.22 -9.39 17.50
N LEU A 532 -17.36 -9.55 18.13
CA LEU A 532 -17.54 -9.30 19.55
C LEU A 532 -17.42 -10.63 20.31
N HIS A 533 -16.32 -10.79 21.04
CA HIS A 533 -16.00 -12.06 21.73
C HIS A 533 -15.31 -11.84 23.07
N TYR A 534 -15.37 -12.85 23.92
CA TYR A 534 -14.59 -12.93 25.16
C TYR A 534 -14.14 -14.37 25.42
N GLY A 535 -12.83 -14.57 25.39
CA GLY A 535 -12.26 -15.93 25.41
C GLY A 535 -12.82 -16.75 24.24
N SER A 536 -13.32 -17.94 24.54
CA SER A 536 -13.93 -18.84 23.54
C SER A 536 -15.40 -18.52 23.23
N TYR A 537 -15.97 -17.44 23.73
CA TYR A 537 -17.38 -17.12 23.53
C TYR A 537 -17.55 -16.01 22.54
N GLN A 538 -18.21 -16.30 21.41
CA GLN A 538 -18.66 -15.34 20.43
C GLN A 538 -19.99 -14.72 20.88
N ARG A 539 -20.07 -13.40 20.91
CA ARG A 539 -21.24 -12.65 21.43
C ARG A 539 -22.05 -11.99 20.34
N GLY A 540 -21.43 -11.70 19.21
CA GLY A 540 -22.07 -11.00 18.11
C GLY A 540 -21.06 -10.34 17.19
N ILE A 541 -21.53 -9.34 16.48
CA ILE A 541 -20.71 -8.55 15.55
C ILE A 541 -21.00 -7.06 15.71
N MET A 542 -20.03 -6.25 15.38
CA MET A 542 -20.20 -4.81 15.23
C MET A 542 -19.79 -4.40 13.82
N LEU A 543 -20.59 -3.54 13.19
CA LEU A 543 -20.22 -2.89 11.93
C LEU A 543 -19.82 -1.46 12.25
N ILE A 544 -18.67 -1.03 11.75
CA ILE A 544 -18.16 0.33 11.93
C ILE A 544 -17.68 0.92 10.60
N ASP A 545 -17.99 2.17 10.32
CA ASP A 545 -17.34 2.94 9.27
C ASP A 545 -16.08 3.58 9.86
N TYR A 546 -14.96 3.08 9.49
CA TYR A 546 -13.68 3.43 10.07
C TYR A 546 -12.92 4.40 9.16
N ASP A 547 -12.32 5.44 9.74
CA ASP A 547 -11.52 6.39 8.98
C ASP A 547 -10.14 5.80 8.67
N ASP A 548 -9.65 5.98 7.44
CA ASP A 548 -8.34 5.48 6.99
C ASP A 548 -7.17 5.96 7.85
N GLU A 549 -7.30 7.13 8.52
CA GLU A 549 -6.28 7.65 9.43
C GLU A 549 -6.01 6.73 10.64
N TYR A 550 -6.97 5.88 11.01
CA TYR A 550 -6.87 4.98 12.15
C TYR A 550 -6.52 3.54 11.78
N ASN A 551 -6.32 3.21 10.50
CA ASN A 551 -6.08 1.84 10.03
C ASN A 551 -4.97 1.14 10.82
N GLY A 552 -3.82 1.79 11.05
CA GLY A 552 -2.71 1.25 11.85
C GLY A 552 -2.99 1.10 13.37
N SER A 553 -4.23 1.29 13.81
CA SER A 553 -4.66 1.11 15.20
C SER A 553 -5.90 0.23 15.31
N PHE A 554 -6.29 -0.42 14.22
CA PHE A 554 -7.53 -1.22 14.14
C PHE A 554 -7.58 -2.32 15.20
N ASP A 555 -6.54 -3.12 15.33
CA ASP A 555 -6.47 -4.20 16.31
C ASP A 555 -6.54 -3.69 17.75
N LEU A 556 -5.86 -2.57 18.04
CA LEU A 556 -5.90 -1.96 19.38
C LEU A 556 -7.32 -1.53 19.73
N ILE A 557 -8.00 -0.87 18.79
CA ILE A 557 -9.38 -0.38 18.98
C ILE A 557 -10.34 -1.57 19.13
N ASN A 558 -10.21 -2.57 18.27
CA ASN A 558 -11.02 -3.79 18.31
C ASN A 558 -10.89 -4.49 19.68
N ASN A 559 -9.67 -4.66 20.18
CA ASN A 559 -9.42 -5.24 21.51
C ASN A 559 -10.07 -4.43 22.63
N GLN A 560 -10.06 -3.10 22.56
CA GLN A 560 -10.72 -2.25 23.56
C GLN A 560 -12.24 -2.35 23.51
N ILE A 561 -12.83 -2.42 22.32
CA ILE A 561 -14.26 -2.64 22.14
C ILE A 561 -14.66 -3.99 22.75
N ASN A 562 -13.91 -5.05 22.42
CA ASN A 562 -14.18 -6.40 22.95
C ASN A 562 -14.09 -6.43 24.48
N LEU A 563 -13.08 -5.77 25.06
CA LEU A 563 -12.94 -5.68 26.50
C LEU A 563 -14.14 -4.95 27.13
N ALA A 564 -14.59 -3.85 26.57
CA ALA A 564 -15.75 -3.10 27.06
C ALA A 564 -17.03 -3.94 26.99
N VAL A 565 -17.31 -4.53 25.81
CA VAL A 565 -18.51 -5.36 25.61
C VAL A 565 -18.51 -6.60 26.50
N SER A 566 -17.34 -7.18 26.81
CA SER A 566 -17.24 -8.33 27.72
C SER A 566 -17.74 -8.04 29.13
N HIS A 567 -17.70 -6.77 29.55
CA HIS A 567 -18.17 -6.34 30.87
C HIS A 567 -19.65 -5.96 30.90
N PHE A 568 -20.31 -5.76 29.76
CA PHE A 568 -21.71 -5.28 29.72
C PHE A 568 -22.74 -6.33 30.14
N ASP A 569 -22.39 -7.60 30.11
CA ASP A 569 -23.26 -8.72 30.49
C ASP A 569 -22.80 -9.44 31.78
N SER A 570 -21.84 -8.90 32.50
CA SER A 570 -21.43 -9.41 33.83
C SER A 570 -22.19 -8.70 34.94
#